data_15d320c2f6f0162406c589fefd7f0b2e
#
_entry.id   15d320c2f6f0162406c589fefd7f0b2e
#
_cell.length_a   1.000
_cell.length_b   1.000
_cell.length_c   1.000
_cell.angle_alpha   90.00
_cell.angle_beta   90.00
_cell.angle_gamma   90.00
#
_symmetry.space_group_name_H-M   'P 1'
#
loop_
_entity.id
_entity.type
_entity.pdbx_description
1 polymer ?
#
loop_
_entity_poly.entity_id
_entity_poly.type
_entity_poly.pdbx_seq_one_letter_code
_entity_poly.pdbx_strand_id
1 'polypeptide(L)'
;MNAPGIADTPHGAGGAQPMKLLFSRNPNPRLAVAVARHLGAALAFEFAAPFAPGQAERYRPLNPTLFLPILVYPGGSLWETDAIACRLSHDAGSAFWRTGDAAPRMIQWLSWGKANFVHACDMVQFERGTKLRYGLGSTDPAKVEEGLSRFAAAAAVLESELSGREWLLGDGLSYADFRMATFLPGNDIARLPLHDYPAVARWYARLEQLEAWRDPFAGLEAPPLPPVPG
;
A
#
# COMPACT_ATOMS: atom_id res chain seq x y z
N MET A 1 24.26 -35.37 -48.93
CA MET A 1 23.63 -35.84 -47.67
C MET A 1 22.97 -34.65 -46.99
N ASN A 2 21.63 -34.55 -47.17
CA ASN A 2 20.84 -33.44 -46.64
C ASN A 2 20.46 -33.74 -45.16
N ALA A 3 20.72 -32.79 -44.26
CA ALA A 3 20.25 -32.84 -42.92
C ALA A 3 18.74 -32.54 -42.88
N PRO A 4 17.94 -33.21 -42.00
CA PRO A 4 16.50 -32.97 -41.89
C PRO A 4 16.23 -31.66 -41.15
N GLY A 5 15.31 -30.85 -41.70
CA GLY A 5 14.80 -29.62 -41.14
C GLY A 5 14.08 -29.85 -39.82
N ILE A 6 14.38 -29.00 -38.85
CA ILE A 6 13.67 -28.90 -37.58
C ILE A 6 12.32 -28.26 -37.86
N ALA A 7 11.24 -29.01 -37.68
CA ALA A 7 9.88 -28.49 -37.79
C ALA A 7 9.62 -27.48 -36.66
N ASP A 8 9.30 -26.24 -37.03
CA ASP A 8 8.73 -25.22 -36.19
C ASP A 8 7.37 -25.70 -35.67
N THR A 9 7.34 -26.04 -34.38
CA THR A 9 6.07 -26.27 -33.67
C THR A 9 5.47 -24.90 -33.34
N PRO A 10 4.24 -24.61 -33.75
CA PRO A 10 3.61 -23.35 -33.39
C PRO A 10 3.39 -23.35 -31.86
N HIS A 11 4.01 -22.40 -31.18
CA HIS A 11 3.68 -22.09 -29.79
C HIS A 11 2.20 -21.72 -29.74
N GLY A 12 1.41 -22.62 -29.17
CA GLY A 12 0.00 -22.38 -28.91
C GLY A 12 -0.15 -21.08 -28.14
N ALA A 13 -1.06 -20.22 -28.56
CA ALA A 13 -1.53 -19.03 -27.89
C ALA A 13 -2.20 -19.46 -26.55
N GLY A 14 -1.38 -19.77 -25.57
CA GLY A 14 -1.80 -19.85 -24.17
C GLY A 14 -2.18 -18.44 -23.78
N GLY A 15 -3.48 -18.15 -23.64
CA GLY A 15 -3.97 -16.87 -23.17
C GLY A 15 -3.25 -16.52 -21.87
N ALA A 16 -2.49 -15.42 -21.90
CA ALA A 16 -1.74 -14.95 -20.73
C ALA A 16 -2.75 -14.82 -19.59
N GLN A 17 -2.53 -15.55 -18.49
CA GLN A 17 -3.39 -15.40 -17.30
C GLN A 17 -3.37 -13.92 -16.90
N PRO A 18 -4.54 -13.29 -16.72
CA PRO A 18 -4.59 -11.88 -16.33
C PRO A 18 -3.89 -11.69 -14.99
N MET A 19 -3.21 -10.55 -14.82
CA MET A 19 -2.65 -10.18 -13.52
C MET A 19 -3.75 -10.16 -12.47
N LYS A 20 -3.39 -10.55 -11.24
CA LYS A 20 -4.31 -10.58 -10.11
C LYS A 20 -3.65 -9.98 -8.87
N LEU A 21 -4.35 -9.07 -8.20
CA LEU A 21 -3.93 -8.52 -6.92
C LEU A 21 -4.69 -9.22 -5.79
N LEU A 22 -3.95 -9.98 -4.97
CA LEU A 22 -4.46 -10.58 -3.74
C LEU A 22 -4.39 -9.53 -2.63
N PHE A 23 -5.52 -9.26 -1.99
CA PHE A 23 -5.62 -8.15 -1.03
C PHE A 23 -6.46 -8.49 0.20
N SER A 24 -6.37 -7.66 1.22
CA SER A 24 -7.28 -7.54 2.35
C SER A 24 -7.54 -6.06 2.65
N ARG A 25 -8.37 -5.76 3.65
CA ARG A 25 -8.65 -4.35 4.03
C ARG A 25 -7.62 -3.72 4.96
N ASN A 26 -6.55 -4.45 5.32
CA ASN A 26 -5.45 -3.90 6.11
C ASN A 26 -4.71 -2.79 5.34
N PRO A 27 -3.99 -1.87 6.02
CA PRO A 27 -3.45 -0.65 5.40
C PRO A 27 -2.57 -0.87 4.18
N ASN A 28 -1.58 -1.77 4.22
CA ASN A 28 -0.70 -2.02 3.09
C ASN A 28 -1.41 -2.65 1.88
N PRO A 29 -2.25 -3.71 2.02
CA PRO A 29 -3.09 -4.20 0.92
C PRO A 29 -4.07 -3.14 0.39
N ARG A 30 -4.68 -2.32 1.27
CA ARG A 30 -5.53 -1.21 0.87
C ARG A 30 -4.78 -0.23 -0.02
N LEU A 31 -3.54 0.12 0.36
CA LEU A 31 -2.68 0.98 -0.45
C LEU A 31 -2.44 0.40 -1.85
N ALA A 32 -2.17 -0.91 -1.96
CA ALA A 32 -1.96 -1.55 -3.26
C ALA A 32 -3.22 -1.50 -4.14
N VAL A 33 -4.41 -1.71 -3.54
CA VAL A 33 -5.68 -1.57 -4.27
C VAL A 33 -5.89 -0.12 -4.74
N ALA A 34 -5.63 0.86 -3.87
CA ALA A 34 -5.72 2.28 -4.22
C ALA A 34 -4.78 2.65 -5.39
N VAL A 35 -3.54 2.15 -5.37
CA VAL A 35 -2.57 2.33 -6.47
C VAL A 35 -3.09 1.73 -7.77
N ALA A 36 -3.55 0.47 -7.73
CA ALA A 36 -4.06 -0.21 -8.92
C ALA A 36 -5.27 0.53 -9.52
N ARG A 37 -6.19 1.03 -8.68
CA ARG A 37 -7.33 1.85 -9.08
C ARG A 37 -6.90 3.19 -9.67
N HIS A 38 -5.98 3.88 -9.01
CA HIS A 38 -5.47 5.18 -9.47
C HIS A 38 -4.82 5.09 -10.85
N LEU A 39 -4.10 4.00 -11.10
CA LEU A 39 -3.42 3.75 -12.37
C LEU A 39 -4.34 3.14 -13.45
N GLY A 40 -5.58 2.79 -13.13
CA GLY A 40 -6.46 2.06 -14.05
C GLY A 40 -5.88 0.71 -14.46
N ALA A 41 -5.15 0.04 -13.57
CA ALA A 41 -4.43 -1.18 -13.90
C ALA A 41 -5.39 -2.31 -14.33
N ALA A 42 -5.11 -2.93 -15.47
CA ALA A 42 -5.88 -4.05 -16.02
C ALA A 42 -5.54 -5.35 -15.28
N LEU A 43 -6.15 -5.56 -14.11
CA LEU A 43 -5.95 -6.74 -13.28
C LEU A 43 -7.25 -7.14 -12.55
N ALA A 44 -7.31 -8.40 -12.12
CA ALA A 44 -8.37 -8.89 -11.26
C ALA A 44 -8.02 -8.63 -9.77
N PHE A 45 -9.04 -8.38 -8.97
CA PHE A 45 -8.88 -8.27 -7.52
C PHE A 45 -9.45 -9.52 -6.85
N GLU A 46 -8.71 -10.10 -5.90
CA GLU A 46 -9.17 -11.25 -5.13
C GLU A 46 -8.88 -11.02 -3.64
N PHE A 47 -9.94 -11.08 -2.83
CA PHE A 47 -9.76 -11.06 -1.38
C PHE A 47 -9.02 -12.31 -0.91
N ALA A 48 -8.04 -12.14 -0.01
CA ALA A 48 -7.20 -13.21 0.49
C ALA A 48 -7.02 -13.11 2.01
N ALA A 49 -6.91 -14.26 2.65
CA ALA A 49 -6.70 -14.40 4.09
C ALA A 49 -5.63 -15.46 4.38
N PRO A 50 -4.33 -15.19 4.11
CA PRO A 50 -3.27 -16.20 4.21
C PRO A 50 -3.09 -16.80 5.60
N PHE A 51 -3.44 -16.04 6.65
CA PHE A 51 -3.37 -16.49 8.04
C PHE A 51 -4.60 -17.25 8.53
N ALA A 52 -5.64 -17.40 7.69
CA ALA A 52 -6.79 -18.22 8.05
C ALA A 52 -6.38 -19.70 8.13
N PRO A 53 -7.04 -20.50 8.98
CA PRO A 53 -6.74 -21.92 9.12
C PRO A 53 -6.69 -22.67 7.79
N GLY A 54 -5.61 -23.40 7.53
CA GLY A 54 -5.43 -24.19 6.31
C GLY A 54 -5.08 -23.41 5.03
N GLN A 55 -4.94 -22.07 5.09
CA GLN A 55 -4.68 -21.26 3.90
C GLN A 55 -3.19 -21.00 3.62
N ALA A 56 -2.33 -21.12 4.61
CA ALA A 56 -0.92 -20.75 4.48
C ALA A 56 -0.20 -21.44 3.31
N GLU A 57 -0.45 -22.75 3.10
CA GLU A 57 0.20 -23.52 2.04
C GLU A 57 -0.15 -23.02 0.62
N ARG A 58 -1.34 -22.49 0.43
CA ARG A 58 -1.77 -21.89 -0.83
C ARG A 58 -0.97 -20.63 -1.16
N TYR A 59 -0.66 -19.82 -0.16
CA TYR A 59 -0.06 -18.49 -0.36
C TYR A 59 1.46 -18.47 -0.17
N ARG A 60 2.04 -19.42 0.57
CA ARG A 60 3.49 -19.48 0.81
C ARG A 60 4.34 -19.54 -0.45
N PRO A 61 3.97 -20.26 -1.54
CA PRO A 61 4.72 -20.20 -2.79
C PRO A 61 4.68 -18.85 -3.48
N LEU A 62 3.67 -18.02 -3.19
CA LEU A 62 3.50 -16.67 -3.77
C LEU A 62 4.21 -15.60 -2.96
N ASN A 63 4.19 -15.74 -1.63
CA ASN A 63 4.90 -14.89 -0.67
C ASN A 63 5.27 -15.71 0.58
N PRO A 64 6.56 -15.96 0.81
CA PRO A 64 7.01 -16.76 1.95
C PRO A 64 6.66 -16.13 3.31
N THR A 65 6.43 -14.82 3.37
CA THR A 65 6.04 -14.10 4.59
C THR A 65 4.55 -14.22 4.91
N LEU A 66 3.73 -14.66 3.96
CA LEU A 66 2.26 -14.73 4.02
C LEU A 66 1.56 -13.36 4.14
N PHE A 67 2.28 -12.25 4.16
CA PHE A 67 1.67 -10.93 4.20
C PHE A 67 1.09 -10.52 2.84
N LEU A 68 0.04 -9.74 2.88
CA LEU A 68 -0.56 -9.09 1.71
C LEU A 68 -0.07 -7.63 1.62
N PRO A 69 -0.06 -7.06 0.42
CA PRO A 69 -0.59 -7.54 -0.86
C PRO A 69 0.36 -8.50 -1.59
N ILE A 70 -0.21 -9.26 -2.56
CA ILE A 70 0.56 -10.08 -3.51
C ILE A 70 0.00 -9.82 -4.91
N LEU A 71 0.85 -9.41 -5.84
CA LEU A 71 0.54 -9.34 -7.27
C LEU A 71 0.98 -10.64 -7.93
N VAL A 72 0.02 -11.37 -8.49
CA VAL A 72 0.28 -12.57 -9.30
C VAL A 72 0.22 -12.19 -10.77
N TYR A 73 1.20 -12.58 -11.57
CA TYR A 73 1.31 -12.27 -12.98
C TYR A 73 1.89 -13.47 -13.75
N PRO A 74 1.81 -13.51 -15.08
CA PRO A 74 2.43 -14.58 -15.86
C PRO A 74 3.92 -14.74 -15.55
N GLY A 75 4.30 -15.90 -15.04
CA GLY A 75 5.68 -16.21 -14.69
C GLY A 75 6.08 -15.96 -13.24
N GLY A 76 5.19 -15.44 -12.37
CA GLY A 76 5.55 -15.27 -10.95
C GLY A 76 4.60 -14.48 -10.09
N SER A 77 5.12 -14.07 -8.95
CA SER A 77 4.44 -13.18 -8.00
C SER A 77 5.38 -12.08 -7.51
N LEU A 78 4.80 -10.98 -7.09
CA LEU A 78 5.49 -9.84 -6.48
C LEU A 78 4.76 -9.47 -5.20
N TRP A 79 5.49 -9.24 -4.15
CA TRP A 79 4.97 -8.80 -2.86
C TRP A 79 5.72 -7.53 -2.41
N GLU A 80 5.34 -6.89 -1.34
CA GLU A 80 5.63 -5.52 -0.94
C GLU A 80 4.90 -4.47 -1.81
N THR A 81 4.14 -3.62 -1.13
CA THR A 81 3.32 -2.60 -1.81
C THR A 81 4.14 -1.65 -2.66
N ASP A 82 5.36 -1.29 -2.21
CA ASP A 82 6.23 -0.39 -2.98
C ASP A 82 6.67 -1.04 -4.30
N ALA A 83 7.02 -2.32 -4.27
CA ALA A 83 7.40 -3.07 -5.47
C ALA A 83 6.23 -3.22 -6.45
N ILE A 84 5.03 -3.50 -5.92
CA ILE A 84 3.80 -3.58 -6.71
C ILE A 84 3.48 -2.23 -7.36
N ALA A 85 3.57 -1.13 -6.59
CA ALA A 85 3.33 0.22 -7.10
C ALA A 85 4.33 0.61 -8.20
N CYS A 86 5.61 0.28 -8.03
CA CYS A 86 6.64 0.47 -9.04
C CYS A 86 6.28 -0.28 -10.33
N ARG A 87 5.94 -1.57 -10.22
CA ARG A 87 5.58 -2.40 -11.37
C ARG A 87 4.34 -1.88 -12.08
N LEU A 88 3.25 -1.59 -11.36
CA LEU A 88 2.01 -1.11 -11.96
C LEU A 88 2.18 0.27 -12.60
N SER A 89 2.99 1.15 -12.02
CA SER A 89 3.30 2.45 -12.62
C SER A 89 4.08 2.30 -13.93
N HIS A 90 5.05 1.40 -13.96
CA HIS A 90 5.80 1.08 -15.17
C HIS A 90 4.89 0.50 -16.26
N ASP A 91 4.06 -0.49 -15.92
CA ASP A 91 3.16 -1.13 -16.88
C ASP A 91 2.11 -0.16 -17.46
N ALA A 92 1.70 0.84 -16.65
CA ALA A 92 0.79 1.92 -17.07
C ALA A 92 1.49 3.06 -17.84
N GLY A 93 2.81 3.05 -17.98
CA GLY A 93 3.56 4.18 -18.54
C GLY A 93 3.40 5.47 -17.73
N SER A 94 3.11 5.35 -16.43
CA SER A 94 2.76 6.48 -15.56
C SER A 94 3.98 7.02 -14.81
N ALA A 95 4.04 8.35 -14.67
CA ALA A 95 5.01 9.02 -13.80
C ALA A 95 4.63 9.00 -12.30
N PHE A 96 3.61 8.25 -11.90
CA PHE A 96 3.19 8.11 -10.50
C PHE A 96 4.32 7.54 -9.64
N TRP A 97 5.04 6.52 -10.12
CA TRP A 97 6.37 6.16 -9.62
C TRP A 97 7.42 6.96 -10.37
N ARG A 98 8.13 7.86 -9.70
CA ARG A 98 9.16 8.70 -10.32
C ARG A 98 10.39 7.88 -10.69
N THR A 99 10.94 8.18 -11.86
CA THR A 99 12.17 7.57 -12.40
C THR A 99 13.16 8.66 -12.80
N GLY A 100 14.34 8.27 -13.32
CA GLY A 100 15.38 9.22 -13.74
C GLY A 100 15.83 10.13 -12.59
N ASP A 101 15.99 11.40 -12.86
CA ASP A 101 16.50 12.40 -11.91
C ASP A 101 15.57 12.64 -10.72
N ALA A 102 14.29 12.31 -10.82
CA ALA A 102 13.35 12.41 -9.73
C ALA A 102 13.33 11.18 -8.79
N ALA A 103 13.94 10.05 -9.21
CA ALA A 103 13.95 8.82 -8.43
C ALA A 103 14.64 8.97 -7.05
N PRO A 104 15.80 9.63 -6.91
CA PRO A 104 16.44 9.78 -5.59
C PRO A 104 15.55 10.49 -4.57
N ARG A 105 14.85 11.53 -4.98
CA ARG A 105 13.94 12.28 -4.10
C ARG A 105 12.76 11.41 -3.67
N MET A 106 12.21 10.63 -4.59
CA MET A 106 11.13 9.68 -4.25
C MET A 106 11.62 8.61 -3.28
N ILE A 107 12.77 7.99 -3.54
CA ILE A 107 13.36 6.98 -2.65
C ILE A 107 13.64 7.56 -1.27
N GLN A 108 14.12 8.79 -1.18
CA GLN A 108 14.31 9.50 0.09
C GLN A 108 13.02 9.52 0.91
N TRP A 109 11.90 9.95 0.31
CA TRP A 109 10.62 10.02 1.01
C TRP A 109 10.04 8.64 1.35
N LEU A 110 10.19 7.64 0.46
CA LEU A 110 9.76 6.28 0.74
C LEU A 110 10.53 5.68 1.93
N SER A 111 11.86 5.79 1.92
CA SER A 111 12.72 5.24 2.97
C SER A 111 12.49 5.94 4.30
N TRP A 112 12.51 7.27 4.30
CA TRP A 112 12.29 8.07 5.51
C TRP A 112 10.87 7.86 6.05
N GLY A 113 9.87 7.90 5.17
CA GLY A 113 8.48 7.76 5.54
C GLY A 113 8.18 6.42 6.21
N LYS A 114 8.64 5.31 5.63
CA LYS A 114 8.46 3.98 6.23
C LYS A 114 9.05 3.87 7.63
N ALA A 115 10.24 4.43 7.84
CA ALA A 115 10.95 4.34 9.11
C ALA A 115 10.45 5.34 10.17
N ASN A 116 9.76 6.39 9.77
CA ASN A 116 9.36 7.48 10.67
C ASN A 116 7.84 7.68 10.71
N PHE A 117 7.28 8.47 9.80
CA PHE A 117 5.87 8.87 9.86
C PHE A 117 4.91 7.68 9.77
N VAL A 118 5.10 6.82 8.76
CA VAL A 118 4.25 5.64 8.54
C VAL A 118 4.37 4.66 9.71
N HIS A 119 5.60 4.43 10.20
CA HIS A 119 5.83 3.58 11.36
C HIS A 119 5.19 4.13 12.63
N ALA A 120 5.30 5.43 12.88
CA ALA A 120 4.66 6.06 14.04
C ALA A 120 3.12 5.93 13.99
N CYS A 121 2.52 6.16 12.82
CA CYS A 121 1.08 5.94 12.60
C CYS A 121 0.69 4.48 12.86
N ASP A 122 1.47 3.53 12.34
CA ASP A 122 1.24 2.09 12.54
C ASP A 122 1.30 1.69 14.02
N MET A 123 2.29 2.17 14.77
CA MET A 123 2.39 1.89 16.21
C MET A 123 1.11 2.26 16.95
N VAL A 124 0.60 3.46 16.73
CA VAL A 124 -0.63 3.92 17.40
C VAL A 124 -1.85 3.14 16.91
N GLN A 125 -1.97 2.93 15.60
CA GLN A 125 -3.09 2.18 15.02
C GLN A 125 -3.06 0.70 15.42
N PHE A 126 -1.88 0.11 15.56
CA PHE A 126 -1.73 -1.26 16.05
C PHE A 126 -2.28 -1.39 17.47
N GLU A 127 -1.86 -0.53 18.38
CA GLU A 127 -2.25 -0.60 19.80
C GLU A 127 -3.75 -0.28 20.01
N ARG A 128 -4.28 0.74 19.32
CA ARG A 128 -5.68 1.19 19.48
C ARG A 128 -6.69 0.43 18.60
N GLY A 129 -6.22 -0.28 17.59
CA GLY A 129 -7.08 -0.93 16.61
C GLY A 129 -6.74 -2.39 16.36
N THR A 130 -5.63 -2.65 15.67
CA THR A 130 -5.30 -3.99 15.17
C THR A 130 -5.19 -5.02 16.31
N LYS A 131 -4.50 -4.66 17.38
CA LYS A 131 -4.28 -5.52 18.54
C LYS A 131 -5.60 -5.94 19.20
N LEU A 132 -6.50 -4.99 19.39
CA LEU A 132 -7.82 -5.25 19.97
C LEU A 132 -8.70 -6.07 19.02
N ARG A 133 -8.73 -5.69 17.74
CA ARG A 133 -9.53 -6.34 16.69
C ARG A 133 -9.25 -7.83 16.55
N TYR A 134 -7.98 -8.21 16.70
CA TYR A 134 -7.55 -9.61 16.53
C TYR A 134 -7.27 -10.33 17.85
N GLY A 135 -7.63 -9.75 19.00
CA GLY A 135 -7.46 -10.39 20.31
C GLY A 135 -5.99 -10.63 20.69
N LEU A 136 -5.07 -9.76 20.23
CA LEU A 136 -3.63 -9.88 20.48
C LEU A 136 -3.19 -9.29 21.85
N GLY A 137 -4.13 -8.89 22.67
CA GLY A 137 -3.94 -8.33 24.01
C GLY A 137 -4.60 -6.96 24.15
N SER A 138 -4.48 -6.34 25.34
CA SER A 138 -4.95 -4.99 25.62
C SER A 138 -4.02 -3.93 25.06
N THR A 139 -4.55 -2.73 24.83
CA THR A 139 -3.75 -1.52 24.51
C THR A 139 -2.67 -1.29 25.55
N ASP A 140 -1.44 -1.05 25.09
CA ASP A 140 -0.32 -0.64 25.93
C ASP A 140 -0.20 0.90 25.87
N PRO A 141 -0.54 1.64 26.95
CA PRO A 141 -0.49 3.10 26.96
C PRO A 141 0.91 3.66 26.69
N ALA A 142 1.96 2.99 27.14
CA ALA A 142 3.34 3.45 26.95
C ALA A 142 3.73 3.38 25.46
N LYS A 143 3.30 2.34 24.75
CA LYS A 143 3.53 2.22 23.31
C LYS A 143 2.70 3.22 22.49
N VAL A 144 1.49 3.54 22.94
CA VAL A 144 0.69 4.61 22.35
C VAL A 144 1.39 5.96 22.52
N GLU A 145 1.89 6.27 23.71
CA GLU A 145 2.62 7.50 24.00
C GLU A 145 3.91 7.60 23.18
N GLU A 146 4.69 6.52 23.09
CA GLU A 146 5.87 6.44 22.22
C GLU A 146 5.49 6.71 20.75
N GLY A 147 4.43 6.05 20.25
CA GLY A 147 3.95 6.23 18.88
C GLY A 147 3.52 7.67 18.61
N LEU A 148 2.80 8.31 19.53
CA LEU A 148 2.37 9.71 19.41
C LEU A 148 3.56 10.68 19.45
N SER A 149 4.57 10.42 20.28
CA SER A 149 5.80 11.22 20.32
C SER A 149 6.57 11.13 19.01
N ARG A 150 6.74 9.92 18.46
CA ARG A 150 7.36 9.70 17.16
C ARG A 150 6.55 10.34 16.02
N PHE A 151 5.22 10.24 16.09
CA PHE A 151 4.33 10.91 15.14
C PHE A 151 4.54 12.42 15.15
N ALA A 152 4.57 13.05 16.33
CA ALA A 152 4.77 14.50 16.45
C ALA A 152 6.10 14.95 15.78
N ALA A 153 7.20 14.22 16.05
CA ALA A 153 8.49 14.51 15.45
C ALA A 153 8.47 14.37 13.91
N ALA A 154 7.86 13.31 13.40
CA ALA A 154 7.78 13.06 11.96
C ALA A 154 6.78 13.99 11.26
N ALA A 155 5.64 14.29 11.90
CA ALA A 155 4.65 15.21 11.37
C ALA A 155 5.19 16.65 11.25
N ALA A 156 6.06 17.08 12.17
CA ALA A 156 6.73 18.38 12.06
C ALA A 156 7.64 18.49 10.82
N VAL A 157 8.31 17.41 10.43
CA VAL A 157 9.10 17.37 9.19
C VAL A 157 8.19 17.47 7.96
N LEU A 158 7.08 16.71 7.94
CA LEU A 158 6.10 16.78 6.84
C LEU A 158 5.41 18.12 6.78
N GLU A 159 5.05 18.72 7.92
CA GLU A 159 4.45 20.06 8.00
C GLU A 159 5.34 21.11 7.33
N SER A 160 6.64 21.08 7.65
CA SER A 160 7.63 21.96 7.03
C SER A 160 7.75 21.75 5.52
N GLU A 161 7.82 20.50 5.07
CA GLU A 161 7.96 20.17 3.64
C GLU A 161 6.71 20.52 2.83
N LEU A 162 5.53 20.29 3.39
CA LEU A 162 4.24 20.57 2.75
C LEU A 162 3.79 22.04 2.91
N SER A 163 4.53 22.84 3.66
CA SER A 163 4.30 24.26 3.77
C SER A 163 4.59 24.95 2.42
N GLY A 164 3.54 25.31 1.68
CA GLY A 164 3.67 25.92 0.34
C GLY A 164 3.76 24.91 -0.81
N ARG A 165 3.57 23.62 -0.55
CA ARG A 165 3.49 22.58 -1.58
C ARG A 165 2.16 21.82 -1.50
N GLU A 166 1.71 21.35 -2.66
CA GLU A 166 0.52 20.50 -2.74
C GLU A 166 0.85 19.03 -2.49
N TRP A 167 2.03 18.57 -2.96
CA TRP A 167 2.48 17.18 -2.94
C TRP A 167 3.94 17.08 -2.48
N LEU A 168 4.32 15.93 -1.96
CA LEU A 168 5.65 15.68 -1.36
C LEU A 168 6.81 15.93 -2.32
N LEU A 169 6.65 15.62 -3.61
CA LEU A 169 7.69 15.87 -4.61
C LEU A 169 7.58 17.23 -5.28
N GLY A 170 6.48 17.95 -5.06
CA GLY A 170 6.25 19.31 -5.54
C GLY A 170 5.67 19.43 -6.94
N ASP A 171 5.97 18.50 -7.83
CA ASP A 171 5.63 18.52 -9.26
C ASP A 171 4.32 17.79 -9.60
N GLY A 172 3.57 17.38 -8.61
CA GLY A 172 2.32 16.65 -8.74
C GLY A 172 2.25 15.39 -7.87
N LEU A 173 1.07 14.82 -7.83
CA LEU A 173 0.80 13.60 -7.08
C LEU A 173 1.75 12.47 -7.50
N SER A 174 2.26 11.74 -6.52
CA SER A 174 3.17 10.62 -6.72
C SER A 174 2.85 9.47 -5.75
N TYR A 175 3.46 8.32 -5.97
CA TYR A 175 3.35 7.20 -5.03
C TYR A 175 3.88 7.56 -3.62
N ALA A 176 4.82 8.50 -3.50
CA ALA A 176 5.31 8.95 -2.21
C ALA A 176 4.18 9.51 -1.32
N ASP A 177 3.21 10.21 -1.93
CA ASP A 177 2.05 10.75 -1.23
C ASP A 177 1.12 9.63 -0.73
N PHE A 178 0.82 8.66 -1.58
CA PHE A 178 0.01 7.50 -1.20
C PHE A 178 0.71 6.68 -0.11
N ARG A 179 2.01 6.42 -0.26
CA ARG A 179 2.78 5.66 0.73
C ARG A 179 2.83 6.35 2.08
N MET A 180 3.04 7.67 2.09
CA MET A 180 3.07 8.44 3.33
C MET A 180 1.73 8.38 4.08
N ALA A 181 0.61 8.39 3.36
CA ALA A 181 -0.72 8.40 3.94
C ALA A 181 -1.27 7.01 4.31
N THR A 182 -0.49 5.93 4.20
CA THR A 182 -0.95 4.52 4.30
C THR A 182 -1.89 4.25 5.48
N PHE A 183 -1.61 4.82 6.65
CA PHE A 183 -2.36 4.56 7.88
C PHE A 183 -3.39 5.65 8.22
N LEU A 184 -3.43 6.77 7.49
CA LEU A 184 -4.35 7.87 7.78
C LEU A 184 -5.83 7.53 7.56
N PRO A 185 -6.23 6.64 6.63
CA PRO A 185 -7.63 6.21 6.52
C PRO A 185 -8.22 5.56 7.78
N GLY A 186 -7.40 5.08 8.71
CA GLY A 186 -7.82 4.51 10.01
C GLY A 186 -7.73 5.49 11.17
N ASN A 187 -7.67 6.81 10.90
CA ASN A 187 -7.44 7.79 11.97
C ASN A 187 -8.63 8.00 12.92
N ASP A 188 -9.81 7.57 12.57
CA ASP A 188 -10.96 7.46 13.48
C ASP A 188 -10.66 6.57 14.71
N ILE A 189 -9.84 5.52 14.50
CA ILE A 189 -9.37 4.60 15.54
C ILE A 189 -8.05 5.09 16.15
N ALA A 190 -7.07 5.44 15.33
CA ALA A 190 -5.74 5.85 15.78
C ALA A 190 -5.76 7.18 16.53
N ARG A 191 -6.65 8.11 16.16
CA ARG A 191 -6.79 9.44 16.76
C ARG A 191 -5.47 10.20 16.82
N LEU A 192 -4.73 10.19 15.69
CA LEU A 192 -3.54 11.01 15.52
C LEU A 192 -3.94 12.49 15.43
N PRO A 193 -3.23 13.40 16.09
CA PRO A 193 -3.60 14.82 16.15
C PRO A 193 -3.24 15.56 14.84
N LEU A 194 -3.85 15.19 13.71
CA LEU A 194 -3.60 15.79 12.39
C LEU A 194 -3.96 17.27 12.35
N HIS A 195 -4.87 17.73 13.20
CA HIS A 195 -5.30 19.13 13.28
C HIS A 195 -4.20 20.06 13.76
N ASP A 196 -3.19 19.56 14.47
CA ASP A 196 -2.02 20.33 14.91
C ASP A 196 -1.03 20.62 13.77
N TYR A 197 -1.23 19.97 12.60
CA TYR A 197 -0.35 20.04 11.43
C TYR A 197 -1.15 20.45 10.18
N PRO A 198 -1.46 21.75 10.01
CA PRO A 198 -2.39 22.22 8.99
C PRO A 198 -1.94 21.96 7.55
N ALA A 199 -0.63 21.94 7.25
CA ALA A 199 -0.17 21.59 5.89
C ALA A 199 -0.34 20.09 5.62
N VAL A 200 -0.05 19.23 6.60
CA VAL A 200 -0.31 17.79 6.53
C VAL A 200 -1.81 17.52 6.38
N ALA A 201 -2.65 18.21 7.16
CA ALA A 201 -4.10 18.06 7.07
C ALA A 201 -4.64 18.46 5.70
N ARG A 202 -4.18 19.61 5.13
CA ARG A 202 -4.56 20.04 3.77
C ARG A 202 -4.09 19.06 2.70
N TRP A 203 -2.88 18.54 2.81
CA TRP A 203 -2.35 17.52 1.91
C TRP A 203 -3.20 16.24 1.96
N TYR A 204 -3.52 15.75 3.15
CA TYR A 204 -4.33 14.55 3.29
C TYR A 204 -5.76 14.77 2.76
N ALA A 205 -6.37 15.92 3.01
CA ALA A 205 -7.67 16.28 2.45
C ALA A 205 -7.71 16.25 0.91
N ARG A 206 -6.59 16.56 0.22
CA ARG A 206 -6.50 16.40 -1.24
C ARG A 206 -6.52 14.93 -1.66
N LEU A 207 -5.83 14.06 -0.93
CA LEU A 207 -5.88 12.61 -1.19
C LEU A 207 -7.30 12.06 -1.05
N GLU A 208 -8.07 12.53 -0.08
CA GLU A 208 -9.46 12.13 0.14
C GLU A 208 -10.42 12.57 -1.00
N GLN A 209 -10.03 13.51 -1.86
CA GLN A 209 -10.79 13.84 -3.06
C GLN A 209 -10.62 12.81 -4.18
N LEU A 210 -9.58 11.99 -4.13
CA LEU A 210 -9.35 10.94 -5.12
C LEU A 210 -10.24 9.73 -4.82
N GLU A 211 -11.10 9.35 -5.75
CA GLU A 211 -11.98 8.19 -5.59
C GLU A 211 -11.19 6.91 -5.29
N ALA A 212 -10.12 6.68 -6.02
CA ALA A 212 -9.22 5.55 -5.82
C ALA A 212 -8.62 5.49 -4.40
N TRP A 213 -8.47 6.63 -3.74
CA TRP A 213 -7.98 6.72 -2.36
C TRP A 213 -9.11 6.60 -1.34
N ARG A 214 -10.20 7.35 -1.55
CA ARG A 214 -11.32 7.43 -0.62
C ARG A 214 -12.04 6.10 -0.47
N ASP A 215 -12.35 5.43 -1.59
CA ASP A 215 -13.04 4.15 -1.60
C ASP A 215 -12.40 3.15 -2.59
N PRO A 216 -11.20 2.65 -2.28
CA PRO A 216 -10.50 1.72 -3.17
C PRO A 216 -11.22 0.37 -3.33
N PHE A 217 -12.13 0.04 -2.43
CA PHE A 217 -12.85 -1.24 -2.44
C PHE A 217 -14.23 -1.18 -3.11
N ALA A 218 -14.61 -0.04 -3.69
CA ALA A 218 -15.88 0.10 -4.39
C ALA A 218 -16.08 -1.03 -5.42
N GLY A 219 -17.21 -1.75 -5.31
CA GLY A 219 -17.52 -2.87 -6.21
C GLY A 219 -16.66 -4.13 -6.05
N LEU A 220 -15.81 -4.22 -5.02
CA LEU A 220 -15.03 -5.43 -4.72
C LEU A 220 -15.69 -6.26 -3.61
N GLU A 221 -15.65 -7.58 -3.77
CA GLU A 221 -15.94 -8.49 -2.67
C GLU A 221 -14.81 -8.47 -1.65
N ALA A 222 -14.99 -7.71 -0.60
CA ALA A 222 -13.98 -7.51 0.44
C ALA A 222 -14.69 -7.44 1.80
N PRO A 223 -14.75 -8.53 2.57
CA PRO A 223 -15.33 -8.52 3.91
C PRO A 223 -14.75 -7.39 4.77
N PRO A 224 -15.58 -6.70 5.57
CA PRO A 224 -15.08 -5.68 6.49
C PRO A 224 -14.09 -6.28 7.48
N LEU A 225 -13.19 -5.44 7.99
CA LEU A 225 -12.36 -5.86 9.13
C LEU A 225 -13.26 -6.12 10.33
N PRO A 226 -12.91 -7.07 11.22
CA PRO A 226 -13.62 -7.24 12.48
C PRO A 226 -13.71 -5.90 13.23
N PRO A 227 -14.79 -5.64 13.95
CA PRO A 227 -14.92 -4.41 14.73
C PRO A 227 -13.84 -4.34 15.81
N VAL A 228 -13.43 -3.13 16.18
CA VAL A 228 -12.62 -2.94 17.38
C VAL A 228 -13.56 -3.04 18.57
N PRO A 229 -13.31 -3.95 19.54
CA PRO A 229 -14.10 -4.01 20.78
C PRO A 229 -14.06 -2.67 21.51
N GLY A 230 -15.22 -2.27 22.06
CA GLY A 230 -15.34 -1.06 22.87
C GLY A 230 -14.73 -1.20 24.26
#